data_13e9906ca6d2e393e56ee5c1a26a1b1c
#
_entry.id   13e9906ca6d2e393e56ee5c1a26a1b1c
#
_cell.length_a   1.000
_cell.length_b   1.000
_cell.length_c   1.000
_cell.angle_alpha   90.00
_cell.angle_beta   90.00
_cell.angle_gamma   90.00
#
_symmetry.space_group_name_H-M   'P 1'
#
loop_
_entity.id
_entity.type
_entity.pdbx_description
1 polymer ?
#
loop_
_entity_poly.entity_id
_entity_poly.type
_entity_poly.pdbx_seq_one_letter_code
_entity_poly.pdbx_strand_id
1 'polypeptide(L)'
;VDATQIVPASRMVSQTTGFVVQPNKAVVGANAFAHASGIHQDGVLKARDTYEIMRAEDVGWAANKIVLGKLSGRNAFKQRLQDLGIEMESEGEINTAFAAFKELADRKSEIFDEDILALCSDESVTAEKEQYGLVSLKQRSETGERPHASVVFTADGQEVQVESDGNGPVDASLKAIENHVKSGAELVLYSVNAITSGSTESQGEVTVRLQHGGRVVNGVGADPDIVVASAKAYLSALNKLHSKFDRVAAQG
;
A
#
# COMPACT_ATOMS: atom_id res chain seq x y z
N VAL A 1 18.03 7.04 -32.67
CA VAL A 1 16.70 6.82 -32.07
C VAL A 1 16.83 7.06 -30.59
N ASP A 2 15.94 7.86 -30.02
CA ASP A 2 15.90 8.10 -28.57
C ASP A 2 15.16 6.94 -27.89
N ALA A 3 15.90 6.03 -27.26
CA ALA A 3 15.36 4.85 -26.62
C ALA A 3 14.54 5.19 -25.35
N THR A 4 14.76 6.36 -24.74
CA THR A 4 14.00 6.79 -23.55
C THR A 4 12.50 7.00 -23.83
N GLN A 5 12.12 7.08 -25.10
CA GLN A 5 10.72 7.20 -25.53
C GLN A 5 10.00 5.86 -25.67
N ILE A 6 10.66 4.72 -25.50
CA ILE A 6 10.02 3.39 -25.69
C ILE A 6 8.87 3.18 -24.72
N VAL A 7 9.09 3.41 -23.42
CA VAL A 7 8.06 3.22 -22.39
C VAL A 7 6.93 4.26 -22.50
N PRO A 8 7.20 5.57 -22.66
CA PRO A 8 6.17 6.58 -22.93
C PRO A 8 5.31 6.24 -24.15
N ALA A 9 5.94 5.84 -25.27
CA ALA A 9 5.22 5.46 -26.49
C ALA A 9 4.34 4.22 -26.28
N SER A 10 4.85 3.19 -25.59
CA SER A 10 4.07 2.00 -25.26
C SER A 10 2.85 2.34 -24.38
N ARG A 11 3.00 3.23 -23.39
CA ARG A 11 1.87 3.71 -22.58
C ARG A 11 0.83 4.47 -23.41
N MET A 12 1.28 5.34 -24.30
CA MET A 12 0.40 6.09 -25.19
C MET A 12 -0.41 5.14 -26.09
N VAL A 13 0.24 4.15 -26.71
CA VAL A 13 -0.43 3.13 -27.54
C VAL A 13 -1.45 2.36 -26.70
N SER A 14 -1.08 1.89 -25.51
CA SER A 14 -1.98 1.17 -24.60
C SER A 14 -3.22 2.00 -24.24
N GLN A 15 -3.03 3.28 -23.91
CA GLN A 15 -4.14 4.20 -23.58
C GLN A 15 -5.05 4.48 -24.78
N THR A 16 -4.46 4.64 -25.98
CA THR A 16 -5.21 4.97 -27.19
C THR A 16 -5.99 3.77 -27.73
N THR A 17 -5.42 2.57 -27.65
CA THR A 17 -6.01 1.36 -28.24
C THR A 17 -6.83 0.54 -27.24
N GLY A 18 -6.68 0.77 -25.92
CA GLY A 18 -7.28 -0.04 -24.86
C GLY A 18 -6.57 -1.38 -24.62
N PHE A 19 -5.51 -1.72 -25.38
CA PHE A 19 -4.73 -2.94 -25.14
C PHE A 19 -3.80 -2.77 -23.94
N VAL A 20 -4.01 -3.58 -22.90
CA VAL A 20 -3.18 -3.57 -21.70
C VAL A 20 -1.87 -4.30 -21.98
N VAL A 21 -0.74 -3.64 -21.69
CA VAL A 21 0.58 -4.26 -21.75
C VAL A 21 0.72 -5.27 -20.59
N GLN A 22 1.07 -6.51 -20.92
CA GLN A 22 1.29 -7.54 -19.88
C GLN A 22 2.42 -7.12 -18.94
N PRO A 23 2.29 -7.31 -17.61
CA PRO A 23 3.31 -6.89 -16.64
C PRO A 23 4.70 -7.46 -16.90
N ASN A 24 4.80 -8.67 -17.44
CA ASN A 24 6.04 -9.38 -17.78
C ASN A 24 6.52 -9.15 -19.23
N LYS A 25 5.90 -8.20 -19.97
CA LYS A 25 6.36 -7.88 -21.33
C LYS A 25 7.77 -7.29 -21.27
N ALA A 26 8.66 -7.83 -22.08
CA ALA A 26 10.04 -7.34 -22.14
C ALA A 26 10.09 -5.82 -22.39
N VAL A 27 10.96 -5.13 -21.71
CA VAL A 27 11.26 -3.69 -21.78
C VAL A 27 10.11 -2.80 -21.24
N VAL A 28 8.87 -3.01 -21.68
CA VAL A 28 7.73 -2.08 -21.43
C VAL A 28 6.74 -2.56 -20.38
N GLY A 29 6.83 -3.82 -19.93
CA GLY A 29 5.99 -4.36 -18.88
C GLY A 29 6.36 -3.82 -17.50
N ALA A 30 5.39 -3.67 -16.62
CA ALA A 30 5.59 -3.09 -15.28
C ALA A 30 6.64 -3.85 -14.43
N ASN A 31 6.83 -5.16 -14.71
CA ASN A 31 7.78 -6.02 -14.01
C ASN A 31 9.10 -6.21 -14.78
N ALA A 32 9.28 -5.54 -15.93
CA ALA A 32 10.44 -5.78 -16.81
C ALA A 32 11.80 -5.55 -16.12
N PHE A 33 11.85 -4.62 -15.17
CA PHE A 33 13.03 -4.27 -14.38
C PHE A 33 12.80 -4.47 -12.87
N ALA A 34 11.78 -5.24 -12.47
CA ALA A 34 11.49 -5.50 -11.08
C ALA A 34 12.27 -6.73 -10.58
N HIS A 35 12.99 -6.59 -9.48
CA HIS A 35 13.73 -7.67 -8.84
C HIS A 35 13.05 -8.04 -7.52
N ALA A 36 12.26 -9.13 -7.52
CA ALA A 36 11.55 -9.62 -6.34
C ALA A 36 12.35 -10.68 -5.55
N SER A 37 13.27 -11.38 -6.19
CA SER A 37 14.09 -12.41 -5.54
C SER A 37 15.25 -11.81 -4.75
N GLY A 38 15.44 -12.24 -3.49
CA GLY A 38 16.52 -11.74 -2.63
C GLY A 38 17.92 -11.94 -3.22
N ILE A 39 18.16 -13.03 -3.97
CA ILE A 39 19.45 -13.28 -4.65
C ILE A 39 19.66 -12.27 -5.78
N HIS A 40 18.63 -11.97 -6.56
CA HIS A 40 18.71 -10.98 -7.63
C HIS A 40 18.90 -9.56 -7.06
N GLN A 41 18.18 -9.22 -5.99
CA GLN A 41 18.30 -7.95 -5.30
C GLN A 41 19.72 -7.75 -4.75
N ASP A 42 20.30 -8.77 -4.09
CA ASP A 42 21.67 -8.72 -3.57
C ASP A 42 22.70 -8.61 -4.72
N GLY A 43 22.48 -9.31 -5.82
CA GLY A 43 23.34 -9.23 -7.00
C GLY A 43 23.32 -7.85 -7.65
N VAL A 44 22.15 -7.24 -7.83
CA VAL A 44 21.99 -5.87 -8.38
C VAL A 44 22.64 -4.84 -7.46
N LEU A 45 22.51 -4.98 -6.13
CA LEU A 45 23.15 -4.08 -5.16
C LEU A 45 24.68 -4.15 -5.19
N LYS A 46 25.25 -5.34 -5.48
CA LYS A 46 26.71 -5.53 -5.56
C LYS A 46 27.29 -5.14 -6.91
N ALA A 47 26.61 -5.52 -7.99
CA ALA A 47 27.00 -5.22 -9.36
C ALA A 47 25.76 -5.26 -10.26
N ARG A 48 25.23 -4.10 -10.59
CA ARG A 48 23.99 -3.92 -11.36
C ARG A 48 24.02 -4.70 -12.69
N ASP A 49 25.15 -4.67 -13.37
CA ASP A 49 25.37 -5.35 -14.67
C ASP A 49 25.24 -6.89 -14.60
N THR A 50 25.18 -7.48 -13.39
CA THR A 50 25.04 -8.94 -13.22
C THR A 50 23.66 -9.43 -13.70
N TYR A 51 22.61 -8.62 -13.54
CA TYR A 51 21.24 -8.98 -13.89
C TYR A 51 20.55 -8.00 -14.83
N GLU A 52 21.18 -6.87 -15.14
CA GLU A 52 20.62 -5.85 -16.01
C GLU A 52 21.50 -5.66 -17.26
N ILE A 53 21.05 -6.22 -18.40
CA ILE A 53 21.68 -6.03 -19.71
C ILE A 53 21.51 -4.58 -20.18
N MET A 54 20.41 -3.93 -19.78
CA MET A 54 20.10 -2.51 -20.05
C MET A 54 19.54 -1.87 -18.77
N ARG A 55 19.71 -0.58 -18.63
CA ARG A 55 19.16 0.17 -17.50
C ARG A 55 17.71 0.57 -17.77
N ALA A 56 16.88 0.58 -16.73
CA ALA A 56 15.49 1.00 -16.82
C ALA A 56 15.35 2.41 -17.41
N GLU A 57 16.26 3.31 -17.01
CA GLU A 57 16.29 4.70 -17.43
C GLU A 57 16.58 4.85 -18.93
N ASP A 58 17.38 3.97 -19.53
CA ASP A 58 17.74 4.01 -20.95
C ASP A 58 16.52 3.81 -21.87
N VAL A 59 15.45 3.19 -21.35
CA VAL A 59 14.21 2.92 -22.09
C VAL A 59 13.00 3.73 -21.61
N GLY A 60 13.23 4.66 -20.68
CA GLY A 60 12.21 5.62 -20.22
C GLY A 60 11.41 5.18 -19.00
N TRP A 61 11.89 4.17 -18.24
CA TRP A 61 11.40 3.92 -16.88
C TRP A 61 12.07 4.90 -15.91
N ALA A 62 11.34 5.30 -14.85
CA ALA A 62 11.99 5.84 -13.66
C ALA A 62 12.91 4.76 -13.04
N ALA A 63 13.89 5.17 -12.23
CA ALA A 63 14.88 4.25 -11.65
C ALA A 63 14.25 2.96 -11.08
N ASN A 64 15.01 1.86 -11.11
CA ASN A 64 14.57 0.56 -10.59
C ASN A 64 14.06 0.67 -9.17
N LYS A 65 12.83 0.22 -8.92
CA LYS A 65 12.30 0.02 -7.58
C LYS A 65 12.61 -1.39 -7.12
N ILE A 66 13.39 -1.51 -6.05
CA ILE A 66 13.45 -2.74 -5.26
C ILE A 66 12.10 -2.84 -4.54
N VAL A 67 11.24 -3.74 -5.00
CA VAL A 67 9.97 -4.04 -4.34
C VAL A 67 10.25 -5.02 -3.22
N LEU A 68 10.09 -4.58 -1.97
CA LEU A 68 10.25 -5.45 -0.82
C LEU A 68 9.03 -6.35 -0.64
N GLY A 69 9.28 -7.60 -0.31
CA GLY A 69 8.26 -8.61 -0.08
C GLY A 69 8.80 -9.87 0.58
N LYS A 70 8.00 -10.92 0.61
CA LYS A 70 8.33 -12.21 1.26
C LYS A 70 9.71 -12.78 0.89
N LEU A 71 10.13 -12.64 -0.36
CA LEU A 71 11.39 -13.16 -0.88
C LEU A 71 12.58 -12.20 -0.71
N SER A 72 12.36 -10.98 -0.23
CA SER A 72 13.42 -10.00 -0.03
C SER A 72 14.37 -10.41 1.09
N GLY A 73 15.67 -10.27 0.81
CA GLY A 73 16.73 -10.53 1.75
C GLY A 73 17.05 -9.32 2.63
N ARG A 74 17.86 -9.56 3.68
CA ARG A 74 18.26 -8.53 4.65
C ARG A 74 18.98 -7.35 4.02
N ASN A 75 19.80 -7.57 3.00
CA ASN A 75 20.54 -6.49 2.32
C ASN A 75 19.59 -5.53 1.58
N ALA A 76 18.56 -6.07 0.90
CA ALA A 76 17.56 -5.25 0.24
C ALA A 76 16.73 -4.43 1.25
N PHE A 77 16.39 -5.03 2.41
CA PHE A 77 15.73 -4.33 3.50
C PHE A 77 16.60 -3.20 4.07
N LYS A 78 17.89 -3.49 4.35
CA LYS A 78 18.85 -2.48 4.83
C LYS A 78 19.03 -1.33 3.83
N GLN A 79 19.12 -1.62 2.55
CA GLN A 79 19.19 -0.58 1.51
C GLN A 79 17.92 0.29 1.52
N ARG A 80 16.73 -0.32 1.66
CA ARG A 80 15.49 0.44 1.70
C ARG A 80 15.39 1.34 2.93
N LEU A 81 15.90 0.89 4.09
CA LEU A 81 16.00 1.75 5.28
C LEU A 81 16.85 3.00 4.99
N GLN A 82 17.99 2.81 4.33
CA GLN A 82 18.88 3.93 3.94
C GLN A 82 18.19 4.87 2.96
N ASP A 83 17.48 4.33 1.94
CA ASP A 83 16.72 5.12 0.96
C ASP A 83 15.60 5.94 1.62
N LEU A 84 15.05 5.45 2.73
CA LEU A 84 14.02 6.13 3.54
C LEU A 84 14.61 7.07 4.59
N GLY A 85 15.96 7.16 4.68
CA GLY A 85 16.63 7.98 5.67
C GLY A 85 16.53 7.45 7.11
N ILE A 86 16.28 6.15 7.27
CA ILE A 86 16.19 5.50 8.59
C ILE A 86 17.59 5.04 8.99
N GLU A 87 18.14 5.66 10.01
CA GLU A 87 19.40 5.24 10.63
C GLU A 87 19.09 4.30 11.81
N MET A 88 19.70 3.12 11.80
CA MET A 88 19.66 2.15 12.90
C MET A 88 20.98 2.17 13.65
N GLU A 89 20.94 2.24 14.98
CA GLU A 89 22.11 2.37 15.83
C GLU A 89 22.95 1.09 15.87
N SER A 90 22.33 -0.08 15.65
CA SER A 90 23.01 -1.36 15.75
C SER A 90 22.53 -2.40 14.74
N GLU A 91 23.39 -3.36 14.42
CA GLU A 91 23.03 -4.55 13.63
C GLU A 91 21.94 -5.40 14.33
N GLY A 92 21.82 -5.32 15.65
CA GLY A 92 20.77 -5.98 16.44
C GLY A 92 19.38 -5.40 16.13
N GLU A 93 19.27 -4.08 16.06
CA GLU A 93 18.01 -3.39 15.68
C GLU A 93 17.59 -3.73 14.27
N ILE A 94 18.53 -3.74 13.32
CA ILE A 94 18.26 -4.15 11.93
C ILE A 94 17.73 -5.59 11.89
N ASN A 95 18.28 -6.50 12.70
CA ASN A 95 17.81 -7.88 12.73
C ASN A 95 16.41 -8.00 13.32
N THR A 96 16.10 -7.23 14.37
CA THR A 96 14.75 -7.20 14.97
C THR A 96 13.72 -6.63 14.00
N ALA A 97 14.02 -5.49 13.39
CA ALA A 97 13.16 -4.90 12.37
C ALA A 97 12.98 -5.80 11.14
N PHE A 98 14.04 -6.50 10.72
CA PHE A 98 13.97 -7.44 9.60
C PHE A 98 13.12 -8.67 9.95
N ALA A 99 13.18 -9.19 11.19
CA ALA A 99 12.32 -10.28 11.62
C ALA A 99 10.83 -9.85 11.59
N ALA A 100 10.50 -8.68 12.12
CA ALA A 100 9.16 -8.11 12.07
C ALA A 100 8.70 -7.85 10.63
N PHE A 101 9.60 -7.37 9.75
CA PHE A 101 9.33 -7.24 8.32
C PHE A 101 8.97 -8.59 7.67
N LYS A 102 9.67 -9.68 7.99
CA LYS A 102 9.37 -11.01 7.44
C LYS A 102 8.01 -11.52 7.90
N GLU A 103 7.64 -11.31 9.15
CA GLU A 103 6.30 -11.65 9.66
C GLU A 103 5.20 -10.84 8.98
N LEU A 104 5.45 -9.54 8.73
CA LEU A 104 4.51 -8.70 8.00
C LEU A 104 4.38 -9.17 6.53
N ALA A 105 5.49 -9.46 5.87
CA ALA A 105 5.53 -9.92 4.48
C ALA A 105 4.90 -11.32 4.28
N ASP A 106 4.76 -12.12 5.34
CA ASP A 106 4.00 -13.38 5.28
C ASP A 106 2.48 -13.16 5.34
N ARG A 107 2.02 -12.04 5.90
CA ARG A 107 0.59 -11.71 6.07
C ARG A 107 0.07 -10.73 5.01
N LYS A 108 0.96 -9.99 4.35
CA LYS A 108 0.62 -8.88 3.46
C LYS A 108 1.26 -9.10 2.09
N SER A 109 0.45 -9.02 1.02
CA SER A 109 0.94 -9.27 -0.35
C SER A 109 1.84 -8.14 -0.87
N GLU A 110 1.63 -6.92 -0.40
CA GLU A 110 2.39 -5.74 -0.82
C GLU A 110 2.84 -4.94 0.41
N ILE A 111 4.14 -4.66 0.51
CA ILE A 111 4.75 -3.88 1.60
C ILE A 111 5.04 -2.47 1.09
N PHE A 112 4.54 -1.47 1.79
CA PHE A 112 4.75 -0.07 1.50
C PHE A 112 5.83 0.54 2.41
N ASP A 113 6.35 1.70 2.02
CA ASP A 113 7.37 2.41 2.79
C ASP A 113 6.91 2.77 4.21
N GLU A 114 5.62 3.10 4.35
CA GLU A 114 5.00 3.42 5.63
C GLU A 114 4.97 2.21 6.58
N ASP A 115 4.87 0.99 6.03
CA ASP A 115 4.94 -0.23 6.83
C ASP A 115 6.34 -0.43 7.39
N ILE A 116 7.36 -0.12 6.58
CA ILE A 116 8.77 -0.20 6.99
C ILE A 116 9.07 0.84 8.06
N LEU A 117 8.59 2.09 7.86
CA LEU A 117 8.71 3.15 8.85
C LEU A 117 8.07 2.75 10.19
N ALA A 118 6.88 2.16 10.15
CA ALA A 118 6.20 1.68 11.36
C ALA A 118 6.95 0.55 12.08
N LEU A 119 7.62 -0.34 11.33
CA LEU A 119 8.43 -1.42 11.92
C LEU A 119 9.72 -0.92 12.57
N CYS A 120 10.22 0.23 12.16
CA CYS A 120 11.49 0.79 12.62
C CYS A 120 11.32 1.85 13.72
N SER A 121 10.09 2.35 13.91
CA SER A 121 9.81 3.21 15.05
C SER A 121 9.62 2.36 16.30
N ASP A 122 10.23 2.78 17.41
CA ASP A 122 10.10 2.12 18.73
C ASP A 122 8.65 1.96 19.22
N GLU A 123 7.70 2.54 18.51
CA GLU A 123 6.25 2.44 18.75
C GLU A 123 5.65 1.08 18.35
N SER A 124 6.40 0.19 17.68
CA SER A 124 5.98 -1.20 17.45
C SER A 124 5.85 -2.02 18.76
N VAL A 125 6.32 -1.50 19.87
CA VAL A 125 6.26 -2.14 21.21
C VAL A 125 5.07 -1.63 22.03
N THR A 126 4.57 -0.46 21.75
CA THR A 126 3.28 0.00 22.26
C THR A 126 2.26 -0.17 21.14
N ALA A 127 1.38 -1.16 21.26
CA ALA A 127 0.12 -1.16 20.53
C ALA A 127 -0.52 0.22 20.80
N GLU A 128 -0.22 1.22 19.95
CA GLU A 128 -1.00 2.44 19.97
C GLU A 128 -2.45 1.99 19.83
N LYS A 129 -3.27 2.34 20.80
CA LYS A 129 -4.71 2.13 20.72
C LYS A 129 -5.11 2.66 19.35
N GLU A 130 -5.49 1.75 18.46
CA GLU A 130 -6.07 2.14 17.18
C GLU A 130 -7.15 3.17 17.51
N GLN A 131 -6.94 4.41 17.06
CA GLN A 131 -7.90 5.49 17.31
C GLN A 131 -9.24 5.14 16.69
N TYR A 132 -9.20 4.48 15.53
CA TYR A 132 -10.37 4.04 14.77
C TYR A 132 -10.29 2.52 14.52
N GLY A 133 -11.30 1.78 14.96
CA GLY A 133 -11.44 0.34 14.73
C GLY A 133 -12.85 -0.02 14.30
N LEU A 134 -13.03 -0.81 13.25
CA LEU A 134 -14.35 -1.24 12.78
C LEU A 134 -14.98 -2.21 13.79
N VAL A 135 -16.20 -1.92 14.25
CA VAL A 135 -16.98 -2.79 15.13
C VAL A 135 -18.02 -3.56 14.32
N SER A 136 -18.83 -2.88 13.52
CA SER A 136 -19.81 -3.51 12.65
C SER A 136 -20.16 -2.65 11.44
N LEU A 137 -20.59 -3.30 10.37
CA LEU A 137 -21.06 -2.65 9.17
C LEU A 137 -22.32 -3.34 8.68
N LYS A 138 -23.36 -2.54 8.43
CA LYS A 138 -24.60 -2.97 7.78
C LYS A 138 -24.75 -2.20 6.49
N GLN A 139 -25.09 -2.89 5.43
CA GLN A 139 -25.35 -2.25 4.14
C GLN A 139 -26.66 -2.73 3.53
N ARG A 140 -27.32 -1.86 2.80
CA ARG A 140 -28.46 -2.16 1.95
C ARG A 140 -28.20 -1.62 0.56
N SER A 141 -28.32 -2.46 -0.45
CA SER A 141 -28.19 -2.09 -1.84
C SER A 141 -29.26 -2.80 -2.65
N GLU A 142 -30.11 -2.04 -3.32
CA GLU A 142 -31.19 -2.54 -4.18
C GLU A 142 -31.07 -1.87 -5.56
N THR A 143 -31.42 -2.59 -6.61
CA THR A 143 -31.38 -2.04 -7.98
C THR A 143 -32.37 -0.88 -8.11
N GLY A 144 -31.88 0.29 -8.49
CA GLY A 144 -32.70 1.50 -8.66
C GLY A 144 -32.75 2.40 -7.41
N GLU A 145 -32.22 1.95 -6.26
CA GLU A 145 -32.09 2.76 -5.05
C GLU A 145 -30.63 3.17 -4.80
N ARG A 146 -30.43 4.21 -4.01
CA ARG A 146 -29.08 4.56 -3.55
C ARG A 146 -28.67 3.59 -2.45
N PRO A 147 -27.48 2.97 -2.56
CA PRO A 147 -26.94 2.17 -1.47
C PRO A 147 -26.81 2.96 -0.18
N HIS A 148 -27.21 2.32 0.93
CA HIS A 148 -27.15 2.88 2.26
C HIS A 148 -26.22 2.03 3.14
N ALA A 149 -25.38 2.69 3.97
CA ALA A 149 -24.51 2.03 4.92
C ALA A 149 -24.69 2.61 6.33
N SER A 150 -24.75 1.74 7.32
CA SER A 150 -24.67 2.07 8.75
C SER A 150 -23.40 1.39 9.30
N VAL A 151 -22.45 2.19 9.77
CA VAL A 151 -21.14 1.76 10.25
C VAL A 151 -21.02 2.08 11.73
N VAL A 152 -20.61 1.08 12.52
CA VAL A 152 -20.20 1.27 13.92
C VAL A 152 -18.69 1.08 13.99
N PHE A 153 -17.99 2.05 14.51
CA PHE A 153 -16.55 1.98 14.70
C PHE A 153 -16.14 2.68 16.00
N THR A 154 -14.99 2.31 16.54
CA THR A 154 -14.41 3.01 17.68
C THR A 154 -13.74 4.29 17.20
N ALA A 155 -13.96 5.39 17.91
CA ALA A 155 -13.26 6.66 17.75
C ALA A 155 -12.86 7.16 19.14
N ASP A 156 -11.57 7.36 19.38
CA ASP A 156 -11.03 7.77 20.68
C ASP A 156 -11.49 6.89 21.85
N GLY A 157 -11.64 5.59 21.60
CA GLY A 157 -12.05 4.59 22.59
C GLY A 157 -13.56 4.53 22.87
N GLN A 158 -14.38 5.25 22.13
CA GLN A 158 -15.85 5.20 22.19
C GLN A 158 -16.43 4.65 20.90
N GLU A 159 -17.50 3.86 21.00
CA GLU A 159 -18.24 3.41 19.82
C GLU A 159 -19.10 4.54 19.26
N VAL A 160 -19.01 4.74 17.97
CA VAL A 160 -19.78 5.72 17.21
C VAL A 160 -20.53 5.01 16.11
N GLN A 161 -21.83 5.27 15.99
CA GLN A 161 -22.67 4.81 14.88
C GLN A 161 -22.91 5.97 13.91
N VAL A 162 -22.66 5.70 12.63
CA VAL A 162 -22.78 6.68 11.55
C VAL A 162 -23.48 6.05 10.35
N GLU A 163 -24.17 6.88 9.56
CA GLU A 163 -24.91 6.42 8.40
C GLU A 163 -24.71 7.36 7.22
N SER A 164 -24.73 6.82 6.01
CA SER A 164 -24.68 7.61 4.78
C SER A 164 -25.23 6.84 3.59
N ASP A 165 -25.73 7.59 2.63
CA ASP A 165 -26.02 7.08 1.28
C ASP A 165 -24.80 7.32 0.39
N GLY A 166 -24.64 6.45 -0.62
CA GLY A 166 -23.54 6.55 -1.58
C GLY A 166 -23.94 6.17 -3.00
N ASN A 167 -22.97 6.29 -3.91
CA ASN A 167 -23.13 5.84 -5.30
C ASN A 167 -22.93 4.33 -5.46
N GLY A 168 -22.38 3.69 -4.42
CA GLY A 168 -22.19 2.24 -4.29
C GLY A 168 -22.02 1.88 -2.81
N PRO A 169 -22.06 0.56 -2.45
CA PRO A 169 -21.95 0.12 -1.06
C PRO A 169 -20.66 0.58 -0.37
N VAL A 170 -19.53 0.52 -1.08
CA VAL A 170 -18.24 1.00 -0.58
C VAL A 170 -18.28 2.51 -0.37
N ASP A 171 -18.75 3.28 -1.36
CA ASP A 171 -18.85 4.75 -1.27
C ASP A 171 -19.74 5.19 -0.10
N ALA A 172 -20.89 4.51 0.12
CA ALA A 172 -21.76 4.76 1.26
C ALA A 172 -21.03 4.53 2.60
N SER A 173 -20.28 3.44 2.70
CA SER A 173 -19.54 3.07 3.92
C SER A 173 -18.41 4.06 4.23
N LEU A 174 -17.60 4.43 3.23
CA LEU A 174 -16.51 5.38 3.41
C LEU A 174 -17.01 6.79 3.72
N LYS A 175 -18.10 7.22 3.07
CA LYS A 175 -18.77 8.50 3.37
C LYS A 175 -19.33 8.54 4.78
N ALA A 176 -19.94 7.44 5.26
CA ALA A 176 -20.43 7.38 6.64
C ALA A 176 -19.31 7.65 7.64
N ILE A 177 -18.14 7.00 7.46
CA ILE A 177 -16.96 7.20 8.31
C ILE A 177 -16.46 8.66 8.19
N GLU A 178 -16.27 9.16 6.96
CA GLU A 178 -15.72 10.49 6.71
C GLU A 178 -16.62 11.62 7.23
N ASN A 179 -17.93 11.46 7.19
CA ASN A 179 -18.88 12.44 7.75
C ASN A 179 -18.67 12.67 9.26
N HIS A 180 -18.18 11.65 9.98
CA HIS A 180 -17.86 11.77 11.41
C HIS A 180 -16.42 12.24 11.63
N VAL A 181 -15.44 11.57 11.00
CA VAL A 181 -14.01 11.84 11.21
C VAL A 181 -13.61 13.18 10.66
N LYS A 182 -14.20 13.61 9.53
CA LYS A 182 -13.93 14.88 8.84
C LYS A 182 -12.43 15.08 8.61
N SER A 183 -11.76 14.04 8.15
CA SER A 183 -10.32 14.06 7.93
C SER A 183 -9.89 15.08 6.89
N GLY A 184 -10.78 15.41 5.94
CA GLY A 184 -10.49 16.23 4.77
C GLY A 184 -9.47 15.57 3.82
N ALA A 185 -9.26 14.27 3.96
CA ALA A 185 -8.32 13.54 3.12
C ALA A 185 -8.93 13.19 1.76
N GLU A 186 -8.11 13.29 0.72
CA GLU A 186 -8.47 12.86 -0.62
C GLU A 186 -8.12 11.38 -0.80
N LEU A 187 -9.06 10.60 -1.36
CA LEU A 187 -8.84 9.20 -1.75
C LEU A 187 -8.12 9.17 -3.10
N VAL A 188 -6.80 8.90 -3.08
CA VAL A 188 -5.94 8.91 -4.27
C VAL A 188 -5.90 7.56 -4.97
N LEU A 189 -6.03 6.45 -4.20
CA LEU A 189 -6.02 5.09 -4.73
C LEU A 189 -7.02 4.23 -3.97
N TYR A 190 -7.76 3.43 -4.73
CA TYR A 190 -8.54 2.30 -4.23
C TYR A 190 -8.22 1.08 -5.08
N SER A 191 -7.66 0.04 -4.48
CA SER A 191 -7.26 -1.19 -5.17
C SER A 191 -7.79 -2.41 -4.44
N VAL A 192 -8.25 -3.39 -5.21
CA VAL A 192 -8.76 -4.66 -4.70
C VAL A 192 -7.91 -5.78 -5.27
N ASN A 193 -7.35 -6.60 -4.39
CA ASN A 193 -6.57 -7.79 -4.73
C ASN A 193 -7.24 -9.03 -4.13
N ALA A 194 -7.30 -10.13 -4.89
CA ALA A 194 -7.71 -11.41 -4.35
C ALA A 194 -6.51 -12.10 -3.68
N ILE A 195 -6.64 -12.47 -2.40
CA ILE A 195 -5.58 -13.18 -1.67
C ILE A 195 -5.55 -14.66 -2.02
N THR A 196 -6.69 -15.25 -2.37
CA THR A 196 -6.80 -16.67 -2.74
C THR A 196 -7.56 -16.84 -4.05
N SER A 197 -7.01 -17.67 -4.92
CA SER A 197 -7.65 -18.07 -6.18
C SER A 197 -8.38 -19.39 -5.98
N GLY A 198 -9.66 -19.45 -6.37
CA GLY A 198 -10.34 -20.72 -6.64
C GLY A 198 -11.40 -21.18 -5.65
N SER A 199 -11.80 -20.39 -4.65
CA SER A 199 -12.97 -20.69 -3.83
C SER A 199 -13.87 -19.46 -3.63
N THR A 200 -15.16 -19.69 -3.35
CA THR A 200 -16.12 -18.61 -2.99
C THR A 200 -15.83 -18.01 -1.61
N GLU A 201 -14.93 -18.62 -0.83
CA GLU A 201 -14.46 -18.15 0.48
C GLU A 201 -13.15 -17.38 0.42
N SER A 202 -12.72 -16.95 -0.79
CA SER A 202 -11.50 -16.17 -0.94
C SER A 202 -11.62 -14.82 -0.26
N GLN A 203 -10.60 -14.46 0.53
CA GLN A 203 -10.51 -13.13 1.12
C GLN A 203 -10.12 -12.11 0.05
N GLY A 204 -10.78 -10.96 0.06
CA GLY A 204 -10.36 -9.79 -0.67
C GLY A 204 -9.48 -8.90 0.20
N GLU A 205 -8.33 -8.50 -0.32
CA GLU A 205 -7.52 -7.45 0.26
C GLU A 205 -7.81 -6.13 -0.46
N VAL A 206 -8.10 -5.09 0.31
CA VAL A 206 -8.30 -3.74 -0.19
C VAL A 206 -7.16 -2.86 0.29
N THR A 207 -6.57 -2.12 -0.64
CA THR A 207 -5.62 -1.05 -0.35
C THR A 207 -6.27 0.30 -0.65
N VAL A 208 -6.25 1.18 0.35
CA VAL A 208 -6.71 2.56 0.27
C VAL A 208 -5.51 3.49 0.45
N ARG A 209 -5.37 4.49 -0.43
CA ARG A 209 -4.39 5.55 -0.27
C ARG A 209 -5.09 6.87 -0.04
N LEU A 210 -4.78 7.52 1.08
CA LEU A 210 -5.30 8.84 1.44
C LEU A 210 -4.19 9.89 1.36
N GLN A 211 -4.56 11.10 0.94
CA GLN A 211 -3.67 12.26 0.91
C GLN A 211 -4.31 13.43 1.66
N HIS A 212 -3.56 14.05 2.58
CA HIS A 212 -3.95 15.28 3.27
C HIS A 212 -2.73 16.11 3.63
N GLY A 213 -2.75 17.42 3.35
CA GLY A 213 -1.69 18.35 3.75
C GLY A 213 -0.29 17.99 3.22
N GLY A 214 -0.21 17.34 2.03
CA GLY A 214 1.05 16.87 1.45
C GLY A 214 1.54 15.52 2.01
N ARG A 215 0.83 14.93 2.98
CA ARG A 215 1.08 13.59 3.51
C ARG A 215 0.24 12.57 2.75
N VAL A 216 0.87 11.47 2.36
CA VAL A 216 0.23 10.34 1.68
C VAL A 216 0.41 9.09 2.53
N VAL A 217 -0.68 8.38 2.84
CA VAL A 217 -0.66 7.16 3.64
C VAL A 217 -1.42 6.04 2.94
N ASN A 218 -1.03 4.78 3.21
CA ASN A 218 -1.74 3.61 2.71
C ASN A 218 -2.35 2.83 3.89
N GLY A 219 -3.63 2.51 3.79
CA GLY A 219 -4.30 1.58 4.67
C GLY A 219 -4.64 0.29 3.94
N VAL A 220 -4.60 -0.83 4.65
CA VAL A 220 -4.94 -2.15 4.10
C VAL A 220 -5.97 -2.81 5.00
N GLY A 221 -6.93 -3.47 4.40
CA GLY A 221 -7.94 -4.26 5.08
C GLY A 221 -8.22 -5.55 4.31
N ALA A 222 -8.38 -6.64 5.02
CA ALA A 222 -8.72 -7.95 4.46
C ALA A 222 -9.99 -8.50 5.10
N ASP A 223 -10.90 -8.98 4.28
CA ASP A 223 -12.14 -9.62 4.71
C ASP A 223 -12.75 -10.42 3.55
N PRO A 224 -13.53 -11.48 3.81
CA PRO A 224 -14.34 -12.11 2.77
C PRO A 224 -15.36 -11.17 2.12
N ASP A 225 -15.91 -10.20 2.89
CA ASP A 225 -16.75 -9.12 2.38
C ASP A 225 -15.89 -7.92 1.98
N ILE A 226 -15.90 -7.61 0.69
CA ILE A 226 -15.09 -6.51 0.13
C ILE A 226 -15.48 -5.13 0.68
N VAL A 227 -16.73 -4.93 1.12
CA VAL A 227 -17.17 -3.67 1.72
C VAL A 227 -16.61 -3.52 3.13
N VAL A 228 -16.58 -4.63 3.88
CA VAL A 228 -15.94 -4.69 5.20
C VAL A 228 -14.43 -4.49 5.07
N ALA A 229 -13.77 -5.17 4.10
CA ALA A 229 -12.35 -4.97 3.81
C ALA A 229 -12.04 -3.49 3.47
N SER A 230 -12.92 -2.83 2.70
CA SER A 230 -12.78 -1.42 2.34
C SER A 230 -12.88 -0.49 3.54
N ALA A 231 -13.84 -0.73 4.45
CA ALA A 231 -13.99 0.05 5.67
C ALA A 231 -12.78 -0.12 6.61
N LYS A 232 -12.27 -1.35 6.75
CA LYS A 232 -11.04 -1.65 7.51
C LYS A 232 -9.83 -0.92 6.91
N ALA A 233 -9.65 -0.98 5.58
CA ALA A 233 -8.57 -0.29 4.88
C ALA A 233 -8.62 1.22 5.08
N TYR A 234 -9.81 1.81 5.01
CA TYR A 234 -10.01 3.24 5.19
C TYR A 234 -9.69 3.69 6.62
N LEU A 235 -10.21 2.98 7.64
CA LEU A 235 -9.90 3.26 9.05
C LEU A 235 -8.40 3.08 9.36
N SER A 236 -7.76 2.06 8.78
CA SER A 236 -6.30 1.87 8.87
C SER A 236 -5.53 3.05 8.29
N ALA A 237 -5.95 3.58 7.13
CA ALA A 237 -5.34 4.77 6.54
C ALA A 237 -5.55 6.02 7.41
N LEU A 238 -6.76 6.21 7.98
CA LEU A 238 -7.07 7.32 8.88
C LEU A 238 -6.22 7.27 10.17
N ASN A 239 -6.03 6.08 10.77
CA ASN A 239 -5.15 5.91 11.93
C ASN A 239 -3.73 6.40 11.62
N LYS A 240 -3.19 6.00 10.47
CA LYS A 240 -1.86 6.43 10.01
C LYS A 240 -1.81 7.93 9.71
N LEU A 241 -2.88 8.50 9.16
CA LEU A 241 -2.96 9.93 8.86
C LEU A 241 -2.95 10.80 10.11
N HIS A 242 -3.63 10.34 11.17
CA HIS A 242 -3.74 11.05 12.45
C HIS A 242 -2.60 10.73 13.41
N SER A 243 -1.81 9.67 13.19
CA SER A 243 -0.63 9.41 14.01
C SER A 243 0.33 10.60 13.94
N LYS A 244 0.80 11.06 15.10
CA LYS A 244 1.70 12.23 15.25
C LYS A 244 3.15 11.89 14.87
N PHE A 245 3.37 11.26 13.73
CA PHE A 245 4.74 11.20 13.22
C PHE A 245 5.13 12.57 12.68
N ASP A 246 5.78 13.36 13.52
CA ASP A 246 6.52 14.52 13.07
C ASP A 246 7.60 14.03 12.09
N ARG A 247 7.54 14.49 10.85
CA ARG A 247 8.65 14.36 9.92
C ARG A 247 9.89 14.95 10.59
N VAL A 248 10.94 14.16 10.71
CA VAL A 248 12.29 14.72 10.65
C VAL A 248 12.38 15.33 9.26
N ALA A 249 12.25 16.64 9.19
CA ALA A 249 12.42 17.39 7.96
C ALA A 249 13.83 17.09 7.45
N ALA A 250 13.93 16.56 6.23
CA ALA A 250 15.19 16.52 5.51
C ALA A 250 15.72 17.96 5.47
N GLN A 251 16.71 18.24 6.31
CA GLN A 251 17.45 19.50 6.23
C GLN A 251 18.24 19.44 4.95
N GLY A 252 18.03 20.44 4.10
CA GLY A 252 18.56 20.62 2.78
C GLY A 252 20.07 20.80 2.68
#